data_84ee78e4175e2c8636947f0a3697179a
#
_entry.id   84ee78e4175e2c8636947f0a3697179a
#
_cell.length_a   1.000
_cell.length_b   1.000
_cell.length_c   1.000
_cell.angle_alpha   90.00
_cell.angle_beta   90.00
_cell.angle_gamma   90.00
#
_symmetry.space_group_name_H-M   'P 1'
#
loop_
_entity.id
_entity.type
_entity.pdbx_description
1 polymer ?
#
loop_
_entity_poly.entity_id
_entity_poly.type
_entity_poly.pdbx_seq_one_letter_code
_entity_poly.pdbx_strand_id
1 'polypeptide(L)'
;DDLKETFHLDGLEAVRIINRYDIEGLSDEEYEKVKFVVFAEAPVDKVYEETLPAFKDSRMFAVEYLPGQYDQTADSAAQCVQLVTQKERPQIATARVIVLTGEVDDETLQKIKDYCINAVESREASLERPESLDMVTAEPADVEILDSFNAMSEEELHAFMDARGFAMSFEDLKFCQEYFRDTEHRAPTITELRVIDTYWSDHCRHTTFTTAIDDVTIEDGYFSPALTAAYRKYKEDRDTLYGEATDRAVTLMDIAVIGAKALRKE
;
A
#
# COMPACT_ATOMS: atom_id res chain seq x y z
N ASP A 1 1.09 -7.38 22.70
CA ASP A 1 2.38 -6.72 23.01
C ASP A 1 2.62 -5.54 22.08
N ASP A 2 2.52 -5.69 20.76
CA ASP A 2 2.76 -4.64 19.78
C ASP A 2 2.00 -3.31 20.04
N LEU A 3 0.68 -3.35 20.23
CA LEU A 3 -0.08 -2.15 20.56
C LEU A 3 0.33 -1.49 21.88
N LYS A 4 0.69 -2.29 22.89
CA LYS A 4 1.17 -1.75 24.18
C LYS A 4 2.49 -1.02 24.03
N GLU A 5 3.41 -1.60 23.27
CA GLU A 5 4.74 -1.03 23.04
C GLU A 5 4.67 0.21 22.14
N THR A 6 3.90 0.15 21.04
CA THR A 6 3.78 1.23 20.06
C THR A 6 3.09 2.47 20.64
N PHE A 7 2.06 2.29 21.43
CA PHE A 7 1.25 3.39 21.97
C PHE A 7 1.44 3.64 23.47
N HIS A 8 2.34 2.91 24.14
CA HIS A 8 2.60 3.00 25.57
C HIS A 8 1.32 2.88 26.43
N LEU A 9 0.49 1.85 26.13
CA LEU A 9 -0.82 1.65 26.73
C LEU A 9 -0.74 0.77 27.98
N ASP A 10 -0.46 1.37 29.11
CA ASP A 10 -0.42 0.65 30.40
C ASP A 10 -1.81 0.14 30.84
N GLY A 11 -2.88 0.83 30.43
CA GLY A 11 -4.27 0.46 30.76
C GLY A 11 -4.88 -0.64 29.88
N LEU A 12 -4.22 -1.02 28.76
CA LEU A 12 -4.68 -2.11 27.89
C LEU A 12 -4.28 -3.47 28.50
N GLU A 13 -5.24 -4.23 28.96
CA GLU A 13 -5.01 -5.54 29.61
C GLU A 13 -4.83 -6.66 28.61
N ALA A 14 -5.75 -6.75 27.63
CA ALA A 14 -5.74 -7.81 26.62
C ALA A 14 -6.28 -7.36 25.28
N VAL A 15 -5.82 -8.02 24.23
CA VAL A 15 -6.34 -7.91 22.87
C VAL A 15 -6.79 -9.30 22.41
N ARG A 16 -8.02 -9.39 21.90
CA ARG A 16 -8.55 -10.60 21.29
C ARG A 16 -8.94 -10.31 19.86
N ILE A 17 -8.57 -11.20 18.96
CA ILE A 17 -8.98 -11.16 17.56
C ILE A 17 -9.97 -12.31 17.34
N ILE A 18 -11.13 -11.99 16.76
CA ILE A 18 -12.18 -12.93 16.43
C ILE A 18 -12.35 -12.87 14.90
N ASN A 19 -12.18 -14.01 14.23
CA ASN A 19 -12.45 -14.13 12.82
C ASN A 19 -13.98 -14.23 12.63
N ARG A 20 -14.54 -13.33 11.82
CA ARG A 20 -15.94 -13.28 11.47
C ARG A 20 -16.12 -13.78 10.04
N TYR A 21 -17.09 -14.61 9.85
CA TYR A 21 -17.57 -15.08 8.55
C TYR A 21 -19.03 -14.68 8.40
N ASP A 22 -19.33 -13.84 7.44
CA ASP A 22 -20.70 -13.55 7.02
C ASP A 22 -21.02 -14.48 5.86
N ILE A 23 -22.10 -15.26 5.98
CA ILE A 23 -22.39 -16.36 5.06
C ILE A 23 -23.82 -16.21 4.54
N GLU A 24 -23.97 -16.24 3.23
CA GLU A 24 -25.26 -16.20 2.55
C GLU A 24 -25.38 -17.38 1.57
N GLY A 25 -26.58 -17.98 1.50
CA GLY A 25 -26.87 -19.08 0.58
C GLY A 25 -26.66 -20.48 1.16
N LEU A 26 -26.54 -20.63 2.49
CA LEU A 26 -26.58 -21.94 3.17
C LEU A 26 -27.89 -22.14 3.93
N SER A 27 -28.39 -23.38 3.94
CA SER A 27 -29.39 -23.80 4.90
C SER A 27 -28.77 -24.14 6.25
N ASP A 28 -29.59 -24.15 7.31
CA ASP A 28 -29.12 -24.49 8.66
C ASP A 28 -28.47 -25.89 8.71
N GLU A 29 -29.01 -26.87 7.95
CA GLU A 29 -28.43 -28.22 7.88
C GLU A 29 -27.05 -28.22 7.23
N GLU A 30 -26.85 -27.44 6.18
CA GLU A 30 -25.55 -27.30 5.51
C GLU A 30 -24.56 -26.56 6.41
N TYR A 31 -24.99 -25.51 7.07
CA TYR A 31 -24.16 -24.78 8.02
C TYR A 31 -23.65 -25.69 9.14
N GLU A 32 -24.52 -26.43 9.80
CA GLU A 32 -24.12 -27.39 10.85
C GLU A 32 -23.11 -28.42 10.36
N LYS A 33 -23.24 -28.86 9.10
CA LYS A 33 -22.33 -29.82 8.48
C LYS A 33 -20.92 -29.23 8.25
N VAL A 34 -20.80 -27.92 7.91
CA VAL A 34 -19.54 -27.30 7.55
C VAL A 34 -18.89 -26.50 8.68
N LYS A 35 -19.63 -26.16 9.73
CA LYS A 35 -19.23 -25.31 10.84
C LYS A 35 -17.86 -25.65 11.43
N PHE A 36 -17.63 -26.90 11.78
CA PHE A 36 -16.37 -27.38 12.34
C PHE A 36 -15.45 -28.06 11.32
N VAL A 37 -15.77 -27.95 10.05
CA VAL A 37 -14.92 -28.48 8.95
C VAL A 37 -14.25 -27.34 8.19
N VAL A 38 -14.96 -26.21 8.06
CA VAL A 38 -14.53 -25.07 7.26
C VAL A 38 -14.24 -23.84 8.11
N PHE A 39 -15.13 -23.50 9.07
CA PHE A 39 -15.10 -22.22 9.75
C PHE A 39 -14.38 -22.25 11.11
N ALA A 40 -14.24 -23.43 11.72
CA ALA A 40 -13.62 -23.56 13.05
C ALA A 40 -13.01 -24.94 13.27
N GLU A 41 -12.02 -25.00 14.17
CA GLU A 41 -11.47 -26.26 14.69
C GLU A 41 -12.07 -26.54 16.08
N ALA A 42 -12.93 -27.55 16.16
CA ALA A 42 -13.67 -27.89 17.39
C ALA A 42 -12.84 -27.96 18.68
N PRO A 43 -11.60 -28.51 18.70
CA PRO A 43 -10.81 -28.59 19.94
C PRO A 43 -10.13 -27.27 20.33
N VAL A 44 -10.04 -26.29 19.44
CA VAL A 44 -9.22 -25.07 19.63
C VAL A 44 -10.09 -23.83 19.65
N ASP A 45 -11.07 -23.76 18.75
CA ASP A 45 -11.86 -22.58 18.53
C ASP A 45 -13.17 -22.58 19.34
N LYS A 46 -13.55 -21.38 19.78
CA LYS A 46 -14.87 -21.11 20.34
C LYS A 46 -15.70 -20.37 19.28
N VAL A 47 -16.77 -20.99 18.84
CA VAL A 47 -17.70 -20.41 17.88
C VAL A 47 -18.75 -19.57 18.59
N TYR A 48 -19.03 -18.40 18.05
CA TYR A 48 -20.14 -17.54 18.40
C TYR A 48 -21.03 -17.43 17.16
N GLU A 49 -22.32 -17.66 17.31
CA GLU A 49 -23.27 -17.58 16.23
C GLU A 49 -24.11 -16.32 16.35
N GLU A 50 -24.27 -15.59 15.25
CA GLU A 50 -25.07 -14.38 15.10
C GLU A 50 -24.65 -13.21 16.00
N THR A 51 -24.36 -13.46 17.28
CA THR A 51 -24.03 -12.41 18.24
C THR A 51 -22.80 -12.74 19.08
N LEU A 52 -21.98 -11.73 19.32
CA LEU A 52 -20.89 -11.84 20.29
C LEU A 52 -21.40 -11.61 21.72
N PRO A 53 -20.83 -12.31 22.71
CA PRO A 53 -21.14 -12.03 24.10
C PRO A 53 -20.64 -10.62 24.47
N ALA A 54 -21.24 -10.02 25.48
CA ALA A 54 -20.73 -8.80 26.06
C ALA A 54 -19.36 -9.10 26.72
N PHE A 55 -18.31 -8.44 26.24
CA PHE A 55 -17.00 -8.45 26.88
C PHE A 55 -16.95 -7.32 27.89
N LYS A 56 -16.67 -7.66 29.16
CA LYS A 56 -16.62 -6.68 30.24
C LYS A 56 -15.44 -5.72 30.04
N ASP A 57 -15.66 -4.45 30.32
CA ASP A 57 -14.63 -3.40 30.28
C ASP A 57 -13.82 -3.42 28.97
N SER A 58 -14.53 -3.48 27.83
CA SER A 58 -13.90 -3.62 26.51
C SER A 58 -14.46 -2.67 25.46
N ARG A 59 -13.63 -2.34 24.49
CA ARG A 59 -13.99 -1.64 23.25
C ARG A 59 -13.79 -2.60 22.08
N MET A 60 -14.62 -2.47 21.05
CA MET A 60 -14.56 -3.34 19.88
C MET A 60 -14.65 -2.54 18.59
N PHE A 61 -13.98 -3.01 17.58
CA PHE A 61 -14.20 -2.59 16.19
C PHE A 61 -13.92 -3.77 15.27
N ALA A 62 -14.42 -3.71 14.05
CA ALA A 62 -14.17 -4.74 13.06
C ALA A 62 -13.46 -4.14 11.84
N VAL A 63 -12.68 -4.98 11.16
CA VAL A 63 -11.93 -4.63 9.93
C VAL A 63 -12.28 -5.61 8.85
N GLU A 64 -12.71 -5.10 7.70
CA GLU A 64 -13.02 -5.87 6.49
C GLU A 64 -12.22 -5.36 5.29
N TYR A 65 -12.15 -6.16 4.23
CA TYR A 65 -11.57 -5.70 2.97
C TYR A 65 -12.44 -4.63 2.29
N LEU A 66 -11.80 -3.72 1.57
CA LEU A 66 -12.52 -2.78 0.72
C LEU A 66 -13.29 -3.52 -0.38
N PRO A 67 -14.44 -3.00 -0.83
CA PRO A 67 -15.14 -3.53 -1.98
C PRO A 67 -14.22 -3.64 -3.20
N GLY A 68 -14.20 -4.81 -3.82
CA GLY A 68 -13.33 -5.10 -4.97
C GLY A 68 -11.94 -5.66 -4.60
N GLN A 69 -11.55 -5.64 -3.34
CA GLN A 69 -10.36 -6.36 -2.88
C GLN A 69 -10.66 -7.87 -2.79
N TYR A 70 -9.64 -8.68 -3.11
CA TYR A 70 -9.76 -10.13 -3.06
C TYR A 70 -9.63 -10.65 -1.63
N ASP A 71 -10.71 -11.19 -1.10
CA ASP A 71 -10.76 -11.88 0.19
C ASP A 71 -10.40 -13.36 0.02
N GLN A 72 -9.13 -13.70 0.17
CA GLN A 72 -8.63 -15.06 0.03
C GLN A 72 -9.27 -16.02 1.05
N THR A 73 -9.54 -15.55 2.26
CA THR A 73 -10.12 -16.38 3.33
C THR A 73 -11.57 -16.72 3.00
N ALA A 74 -12.36 -15.74 2.57
CA ALA A 74 -13.73 -15.95 2.13
C ALA A 74 -13.81 -16.86 0.90
N ASP A 75 -12.93 -16.63 -0.08
CA ASP A 75 -12.87 -17.44 -1.31
C ASP A 75 -12.56 -18.91 -0.99
N SER A 76 -11.54 -19.16 -0.18
CA SER A 76 -11.15 -20.50 0.25
C SER A 76 -12.26 -21.19 1.06
N ALA A 77 -12.90 -20.46 1.98
CA ALA A 77 -14.01 -20.99 2.76
C ALA A 77 -15.18 -21.38 1.86
N ALA A 78 -15.57 -20.51 0.90
CA ALA A 78 -16.65 -20.79 -0.03
C ALA A 78 -16.35 -22.02 -0.92
N GLN A 79 -15.10 -22.20 -1.36
CA GLN A 79 -14.68 -23.41 -2.08
C GLN A 79 -14.77 -24.66 -1.22
N CYS A 80 -14.31 -24.59 0.03
CA CYS A 80 -14.39 -25.72 0.96
C CYS A 80 -15.84 -26.10 1.26
N VAL A 81 -16.73 -25.12 1.45
CA VAL A 81 -18.17 -25.37 1.61
C VAL A 81 -18.73 -26.09 0.39
N GLN A 82 -18.43 -25.61 -0.81
CA GLN A 82 -18.87 -26.22 -2.06
C GLN A 82 -18.42 -27.70 -2.15
N LEU A 83 -17.16 -27.98 -1.81
CA LEU A 83 -16.61 -29.33 -1.82
C LEU A 83 -17.30 -30.27 -0.81
N VAL A 84 -17.61 -29.78 0.39
CA VAL A 84 -18.23 -30.56 1.45
C VAL A 84 -19.73 -30.80 1.19
N THR A 85 -20.41 -29.77 0.70
CA THR A 85 -21.88 -29.85 0.45
C THR A 85 -22.21 -30.44 -0.90
N GLN A 86 -21.31 -30.32 -1.87
CA GLN A 86 -21.51 -30.67 -3.29
C GLN A 86 -22.68 -29.91 -3.94
N LYS A 87 -22.88 -28.66 -3.50
CA LYS A 87 -23.93 -27.76 -3.99
C LYS A 87 -23.31 -26.50 -4.60
N GLU A 88 -24.15 -25.50 -4.86
CA GLU A 88 -23.69 -24.21 -5.33
C GLU A 88 -22.79 -23.54 -4.30
N ARG A 89 -21.86 -22.73 -4.79
CA ARG A 89 -20.92 -22.00 -3.97
C ARG A 89 -21.64 -20.87 -3.23
N PRO A 90 -21.56 -20.81 -1.87
CA PRO A 90 -22.19 -19.75 -1.11
C PRO A 90 -21.41 -18.42 -1.29
N GLN A 91 -22.08 -17.31 -1.02
CA GLN A 91 -21.39 -16.03 -0.82
C GLN A 91 -20.85 -15.98 0.62
N ILE A 92 -19.58 -15.61 0.73
CA ILE A 92 -18.92 -15.44 2.03
C ILE A 92 -18.12 -14.15 1.99
N ALA A 93 -18.18 -13.40 3.07
CA ALA A 93 -17.29 -12.28 3.35
C ALA A 93 -16.64 -12.50 4.71
N THR A 94 -15.42 -11.95 4.92
CA THR A 94 -14.77 -12.05 6.20
C THR A 94 -14.46 -10.68 6.81
N ALA A 95 -14.44 -10.65 8.13
CA ALA A 95 -13.95 -9.52 8.90
C ALA A 95 -13.16 -10.01 10.13
N ARG A 96 -12.31 -9.17 10.65
CA ARG A 96 -11.63 -9.41 11.93
C ARG A 96 -12.21 -8.48 12.97
N VAL A 97 -12.83 -9.02 14.00
CA VAL A 97 -13.29 -8.24 15.16
C VAL A 97 -12.17 -8.17 16.18
N ILE A 98 -11.76 -6.96 16.51
CA ILE A 98 -10.70 -6.68 17.48
C ILE A 98 -11.38 -6.21 18.78
N VAL A 99 -11.16 -6.96 19.85
CA VAL A 99 -11.67 -6.66 21.20
C VAL A 99 -10.51 -6.22 22.06
N LEU A 100 -10.58 -5.00 22.56
CA LEU A 100 -9.60 -4.36 23.44
C LEU A 100 -10.16 -4.36 24.85
N THR A 101 -9.55 -5.08 25.78
CA THR A 101 -9.98 -5.12 27.19
C THR A 101 -9.10 -4.22 28.04
N GLY A 102 -9.68 -3.42 28.90
CA GLY A 102 -8.98 -2.45 29.76
C GLY A 102 -9.39 -1.01 29.48
N GLU A 103 -8.61 -0.08 29.99
CA GLU A 103 -8.87 1.35 29.85
C GLU A 103 -8.39 1.85 28.50
N VAL A 104 -9.33 2.06 27.57
CA VAL A 104 -9.09 2.61 26.24
C VAL A 104 -10.10 3.73 25.98
N ASP A 105 -9.63 4.97 25.97
CA ASP A 105 -10.45 6.13 25.64
C ASP A 105 -10.70 6.25 24.12
N ASP A 106 -11.53 7.20 23.72
CA ASP A 106 -11.91 7.36 22.31
C ASP A 106 -10.74 7.81 21.43
N GLU A 107 -9.85 8.64 21.94
CA GLU A 107 -8.67 9.09 21.20
C GLU A 107 -7.69 7.94 20.94
N THR A 108 -7.43 7.15 21.98
CA THR A 108 -6.58 5.97 21.89
C THR A 108 -7.20 4.91 20.97
N LEU A 109 -8.52 4.70 21.05
CA LEU A 109 -9.22 3.79 20.15
C LEU A 109 -9.06 4.21 18.68
N GLN A 110 -9.17 5.51 18.39
CA GLN A 110 -8.99 6.00 17.03
C GLN A 110 -7.56 5.78 16.54
N LYS A 111 -6.56 6.05 17.34
CA LYS A 111 -5.15 5.77 17.01
C LYS A 111 -4.91 4.28 16.72
N ILE A 112 -5.51 3.40 17.51
CA ILE A 112 -5.43 1.94 17.30
C ILE A 112 -6.12 1.55 16.00
N LYS A 113 -7.30 2.11 15.69
CA LYS A 113 -7.98 1.88 14.41
C LYS A 113 -7.11 2.31 13.23
N ASP A 114 -6.56 3.53 13.27
CA ASP A 114 -5.70 4.07 12.22
C ASP A 114 -4.44 3.21 12.00
N TYR A 115 -3.95 2.58 13.04
CA TYR A 115 -2.82 1.64 12.96
C TYR A 115 -3.22 0.27 12.41
N CYS A 116 -4.39 -0.26 12.81
CA CYS A 116 -4.83 -1.60 12.45
C CYS A 116 -5.50 -1.67 11.07
N ILE A 117 -6.02 -0.55 10.58
CA ILE A 117 -6.77 -0.48 9.30
C ILE A 117 -5.85 0.09 8.23
N ASN A 118 -5.46 -0.75 7.28
CA ASN A 118 -4.75 -0.29 6.10
C ASN A 118 -5.76 0.27 5.08
N ALA A 119 -5.85 1.59 4.97
CA ALA A 119 -6.82 2.27 4.09
C ALA A 119 -6.67 1.95 2.59
N VAL A 120 -5.57 1.29 2.18
CA VAL A 120 -5.36 0.85 0.79
C VAL A 120 -6.14 -0.43 0.47
N GLU A 121 -6.38 -1.29 1.48
CA GLU A 121 -6.99 -2.60 1.26
C GLU A 121 -8.17 -2.89 2.18
N SER A 122 -8.34 -2.11 3.27
CA SER A 122 -9.33 -2.41 4.30
C SER A 122 -10.01 -1.16 4.83
N ARG A 123 -11.13 -1.36 5.52
CA ARG A 123 -11.91 -0.33 6.19
C ARG A 123 -12.50 -0.86 7.50
N GLU A 124 -13.03 0.05 8.31
CA GLU A 124 -13.85 -0.34 9.46
C GLU A 124 -15.16 -0.98 8.98
N ALA A 125 -15.46 -2.16 9.49
CA ALA A 125 -16.69 -2.89 9.24
C ALA A 125 -17.74 -2.59 10.32
N SER A 126 -19.02 -2.68 9.96
CA SER A 126 -20.11 -2.71 10.93
C SER A 126 -19.98 -3.95 11.83
N LEU A 127 -20.28 -3.78 13.13
CA LEU A 127 -20.43 -4.92 14.03
C LEU A 127 -21.81 -5.61 13.93
N GLU A 128 -22.74 -4.97 13.22
CA GLU A 128 -24.05 -5.52 12.97
C GLU A 128 -24.01 -6.51 11.81
N ARG A 129 -24.93 -7.45 11.81
CA ARG A 129 -25.13 -8.40 10.70
C ARG A 129 -25.52 -7.64 9.44
N PRO A 130 -24.85 -7.85 8.29
CA PRO A 130 -25.27 -7.28 7.03
C PRO A 130 -26.60 -7.87 6.56
N GLU A 131 -27.43 -7.07 5.90
CA GLU A 131 -28.69 -7.54 5.33
C GLU A 131 -28.48 -8.43 4.10
N SER A 132 -27.43 -8.18 3.33
CA SER A 132 -27.00 -8.96 2.17
C SER A 132 -25.50 -8.83 1.98
N LEU A 133 -24.88 -9.82 1.37
CA LEU A 133 -23.48 -9.82 0.93
C LEU A 133 -23.31 -9.33 -0.52
N ASP A 134 -24.40 -8.99 -1.19
CA ASP A 134 -24.34 -8.42 -2.53
C ASP A 134 -23.59 -7.08 -2.51
N MET A 135 -22.55 -7.00 -3.32
CA MET A 135 -21.82 -5.75 -3.49
C MET A 135 -22.67 -4.75 -4.27
N VAL A 136 -23.11 -3.70 -3.59
CA VAL A 136 -23.66 -2.53 -4.26
C VAL A 136 -22.50 -1.73 -4.84
N THR A 137 -22.23 -1.92 -6.12
CA THR A 137 -21.24 -1.12 -6.84
C THR A 137 -21.92 0.09 -7.45
N ALA A 138 -21.39 1.29 -7.17
CA ALA A 138 -21.76 2.47 -7.93
C ALA A 138 -21.23 2.34 -9.36
N GLU A 139 -22.02 2.80 -10.34
CA GLU A 139 -21.54 2.90 -11.71
C GLU A 139 -20.33 3.85 -11.72
N PRO A 140 -19.16 3.43 -12.24
CA PRO A 140 -18.00 4.29 -12.25
C PRO A 140 -18.25 5.52 -13.12
N ALA A 141 -17.75 6.66 -12.67
CA ALA A 141 -17.77 7.85 -13.50
C ALA A 141 -16.86 7.69 -14.73
N ASP A 142 -17.18 8.40 -15.80
CA ASP A 142 -16.31 8.49 -16.96
C ASP A 142 -14.93 9.06 -16.58
N VAL A 143 -13.91 8.68 -17.33
CA VAL A 143 -12.55 9.17 -17.11
C VAL A 143 -12.49 10.67 -17.32
N GLU A 144 -11.98 11.41 -16.34
CA GLU A 144 -11.84 12.88 -16.39
C GLU A 144 -10.92 13.31 -17.54
N ILE A 145 -11.44 14.17 -18.43
CA ILE A 145 -10.66 14.85 -19.45
C ILE A 145 -10.21 16.20 -18.86
N LEU A 146 -8.94 16.52 -18.97
CA LEU A 146 -8.34 17.69 -18.35
C LEU A 146 -8.32 18.88 -19.34
N ASP A 147 -9.48 19.38 -19.72
CA ASP A 147 -9.64 20.40 -20.78
C ASP A 147 -8.78 21.65 -20.59
N SER A 148 -8.55 22.08 -19.35
CA SER A 148 -7.73 23.26 -19.04
C SER A 148 -6.22 22.99 -19.04
N PHE A 149 -5.78 21.73 -19.02
CA PHE A 149 -4.37 21.34 -18.79
C PHE A 149 -3.40 22.02 -19.78
N ASN A 150 -3.75 22.02 -21.06
CA ASN A 150 -2.90 22.58 -22.12
C ASN A 150 -2.72 24.12 -22.04
N ALA A 151 -3.60 24.81 -21.31
CA ALA A 151 -3.60 26.25 -21.17
C ALA A 151 -3.16 26.74 -19.78
N MET A 152 -2.84 25.84 -18.85
CA MET A 152 -2.40 26.18 -17.51
C MET A 152 -1.09 26.98 -17.55
N SER A 153 -1.02 28.04 -16.74
CA SER A 153 0.23 28.74 -16.44
C SER A 153 1.16 27.85 -15.60
N GLU A 154 2.43 28.24 -15.46
CA GLU A 154 3.39 27.49 -14.63
C GLU A 154 2.92 27.41 -13.17
N GLU A 155 2.32 28.48 -12.62
CA GLU A 155 1.80 28.49 -11.25
C GLU A 155 0.61 27.53 -11.09
N GLU A 156 -0.31 27.50 -12.05
CA GLU A 156 -1.44 26.59 -12.07
C GLU A 156 -0.99 25.14 -12.26
N LEU A 157 0.05 24.91 -13.06
CA LEU A 157 0.61 23.58 -13.30
C LEU A 157 1.32 23.04 -12.05
N HIS A 158 2.03 23.88 -11.28
CA HIS A 158 2.58 23.51 -9.97
C HIS A 158 1.47 23.15 -8.99
N ALA A 159 0.45 23.99 -8.87
CA ALA A 159 -0.69 23.72 -7.98
C ALA A 159 -1.43 22.43 -8.37
N PHE A 160 -1.58 22.18 -9.67
CA PHE A 160 -2.17 20.95 -10.19
C PHE A 160 -1.33 19.72 -9.84
N MET A 161 0.00 19.79 -10.01
CA MET A 161 0.93 18.73 -9.66
C MET A 161 0.82 18.35 -8.18
N ASP A 162 0.85 19.35 -7.30
CA ASP A 162 0.75 19.15 -5.84
C ASP A 162 -0.62 18.57 -5.44
N ALA A 163 -1.70 19.12 -5.98
CA ALA A 163 -3.05 18.67 -5.68
C ALA A 163 -3.33 17.23 -6.13
N ARG A 164 -2.70 16.79 -7.21
CA ARG A 164 -2.84 15.43 -7.74
C ARG A 164 -1.78 14.47 -7.19
N GLY A 165 -0.74 14.97 -6.52
CA GLY A 165 0.33 14.17 -5.93
C GLY A 165 1.11 13.37 -6.98
N PHE A 166 1.49 14.01 -8.10
CA PHE A 166 2.34 13.38 -9.11
C PHE A 166 3.76 13.20 -8.56
N ALA A 167 4.40 12.10 -8.94
CA ALA A 167 5.76 11.76 -8.57
C ALA A 167 6.80 12.18 -9.62
N MET A 168 6.37 12.49 -10.85
CA MET A 168 7.23 13.05 -11.89
C MET A 168 7.74 14.45 -11.50
N SER A 169 8.82 14.93 -12.12
CA SER A 169 9.31 16.28 -11.93
C SER A 169 8.36 17.33 -12.59
N PHE A 170 8.51 18.58 -12.17
CA PHE A 170 7.75 19.67 -12.79
C PHE A 170 8.08 19.81 -14.29
N GLU A 171 9.35 19.66 -14.65
CA GLU A 171 9.82 19.68 -16.03
C GLU A 171 9.19 18.57 -16.87
N ASP A 172 9.04 17.39 -16.32
CA ASP A 172 8.37 16.27 -16.98
C ASP A 172 6.88 16.56 -17.22
N LEU A 173 6.19 17.13 -16.22
CA LEU A 173 4.79 17.53 -16.35
C LEU A 173 4.61 18.64 -17.38
N LYS A 174 5.53 19.61 -17.42
CA LYS A 174 5.55 20.67 -18.44
C LYS A 174 5.79 20.11 -19.83
N PHE A 175 6.71 19.15 -19.96
CA PHE A 175 6.92 18.43 -21.22
C PHE A 175 5.64 17.68 -21.67
N CYS A 176 4.92 17.04 -20.75
CA CYS A 176 3.61 16.44 -21.06
C CYS A 176 2.61 17.49 -21.56
N GLN A 177 2.55 18.66 -20.91
CA GLN A 177 1.67 19.75 -21.35
C GLN A 177 1.99 20.18 -22.79
N GLU A 178 3.26 20.41 -23.09
CA GLU A 178 3.73 20.78 -24.43
C GLU A 178 3.39 19.69 -25.46
N TYR A 179 3.61 18.43 -25.12
CA TYR A 179 3.31 17.30 -25.99
C TYR A 179 1.83 17.19 -26.34
N PHE A 180 0.93 17.26 -25.35
CA PHE A 180 -0.50 17.20 -25.58
C PHE A 180 -1.03 18.42 -26.34
N ARG A 181 -0.46 19.60 -26.08
CA ARG A 181 -0.81 20.83 -26.80
C ARG A 181 -0.31 20.83 -28.25
N ASP A 182 0.96 20.53 -28.47
CA ASP A 182 1.67 20.82 -29.72
C ASP A 182 1.77 19.60 -30.67
N THR A 183 1.65 18.38 -30.12
CA THR A 183 1.76 17.13 -30.90
C THR A 183 0.42 16.41 -31.00
N GLU A 184 -0.22 16.16 -29.87
CA GLU A 184 -1.53 15.47 -29.84
C GLU A 184 -2.69 16.37 -30.20
N HIS A 185 -2.57 17.69 -29.99
CA HIS A 185 -3.61 18.70 -30.23
C HIS A 185 -4.93 18.40 -29.52
N ARG A 186 -4.86 17.81 -28.35
CA ARG A 186 -6.00 17.48 -27.48
C ARG A 186 -5.64 17.58 -26.00
N ALA A 187 -6.64 17.68 -25.14
CA ALA A 187 -6.43 17.56 -23.71
C ALA A 187 -6.12 16.09 -23.33
N PRO A 188 -5.25 15.85 -22.34
CA PRO A 188 -5.06 14.51 -21.80
C PRO A 188 -6.23 14.11 -20.89
N THR A 189 -6.41 12.83 -20.69
CA THR A 189 -7.19 12.30 -19.59
C THR A 189 -6.33 12.21 -18.33
N ILE A 190 -6.97 12.21 -17.16
CA ILE A 190 -6.25 11.97 -15.89
C ILE A 190 -5.55 10.60 -15.89
N THR A 191 -6.15 9.60 -16.53
CA THR A 191 -5.56 8.26 -16.64
C THR A 191 -4.26 8.29 -17.45
N GLU A 192 -4.21 9.01 -18.57
CA GLU A 192 -2.98 9.15 -19.35
C GLU A 192 -1.86 9.77 -18.53
N LEU A 193 -2.13 10.86 -17.83
CA LEU A 193 -1.13 11.50 -16.97
C LEU A 193 -0.69 10.58 -15.82
N ARG A 194 -1.60 9.82 -15.20
CA ARG A 194 -1.25 8.84 -14.15
C ARG A 194 -0.39 7.69 -14.67
N VAL A 195 -0.67 7.20 -15.87
CA VAL A 195 0.16 6.16 -16.51
C VAL A 195 1.55 6.70 -16.80
N ILE A 196 1.65 7.91 -17.36
CA ILE A 196 2.94 8.56 -17.63
C ILE A 196 3.69 8.79 -16.33
N ASP A 197 3.04 9.32 -15.30
CA ASP A 197 3.60 9.53 -13.97
C ASP A 197 4.16 8.23 -13.39
N THR A 198 3.44 7.12 -13.51
CA THR A 198 3.89 5.80 -13.05
C THR A 198 5.17 5.35 -13.75
N TYR A 199 5.29 5.57 -15.05
CA TYR A 199 6.50 5.22 -15.80
C TYR A 199 7.67 6.16 -15.54
N TRP A 200 7.41 7.44 -15.31
CA TRP A 200 8.42 8.45 -14.98
C TRP A 200 8.75 8.50 -13.50
N SER A 201 7.84 7.96 -12.68
CA SER A 201 8.04 7.92 -11.26
C SER A 201 9.20 7.01 -10.87
N ASP A 202 9.56 7.14 -9.67
CA ASP A 202 10.76 6.66 -9.04
C ASP A 202 10.88 5.13 -8.88
N HIS A 203 9.90 4.33 -9.30
CA HIS A 203 10.00 2.87 -9.10
C HIS A 203 11.18 2.22 -9.85
N CYS A 204 11.65 2.84 -10.92
CA CYS A 204 12.87 2.43 -11.64
C CYS A 204 14.05 3.39 -11.45
N ARG A 205 13.87 4.58 -10.92
CA ARG A 205 14.85 5.64 -10.62
C ARG A 205 15.91 5.89 -11.69
N HIS A 206 15.63 5.58 -12.94
CA HIS A 206 16.62 5.67 -14.01
C HIS A 206 17.12 7.11 -14.19
N THR A 207 16.23 8.09 -14.16
CA THR A 207 16.58 9.50 -14.30
C THR A 207 17.47 9.97 -13.15
N THR A 208 17.06 9.70 -11.90
CA THR A 208 17.82 10.08 -10.70
C THR A 208 19.19 9.42 -10.68
N PHE A 209 19.27 8.11 -10.94
CA PHE A 209 20.54 7.39 -10.91
C PHE A 209 21.49 7.72 -12.06
N THR A 210 20.98 8.21 -13.18
CA THR A 210 21.78 8.60 -14.35
C THR A 210 22.06 10.09 -14.45
N THR A 211 21.53 10.91 -13.52
CA THR A 211 21.85 12.33 -13.43
C THR A 211 23.36 12.52 -13.28
N ALA A 212 23.94 13.38 -14.12
CA ALA A 212 25.37 13.71 -14.05
C ALA A 212 25.67 14.52 -12.79
N ILE A 213 26.77 14.18 -12.13
CA ILE A 213 27.28 14.85 -10.93
C ILE A 213 28.53 15.61 -11.36
N ASP A 214 28.44 16.93 -11.44
CA ASP A 214 29.51 17.77 -11.91
C ASP A 214 30.43 18.22 -10.78
N ASP A 215 29.90 18.42 -9.58
CA ASP A 215 30.64 18.84 -8.41
C ASP A 215 30.25 18.05 -7.15
N VAL A 216 31.23 17.77 -6.28
CA VAL A 216 31.04 17.05 -5.03
C VAL A 216 31.75 17.80 -3.90
N THR A 217 30.96 18.29 -2.98
CA THR A 217 31.43 18.91 -1.74
C THR A 217 31.11 18.01 -0.55
N ILE A 218 32.14 17.69 0.24
CA ILE A 218 31.96 16.90 1.48
C ILE A 218 32.12 17.90 2.64
N GLU A 219 31.01 18.15 3.34
CA GLU A 219 31.00 19.02 4.51
C GLU A 219 31.78 18.41 5.67
N ASP A 220 32.41 19.29 6.48
CA ASP A 220 33.12 18.86 7.68
C ASP A 220 32.18 18.31 8.73
N GLY A 221 32.53 17.12 9.28
CA GLY A 221 31.74 16.46 10.29
C GLY A 221 32.34 15.13 10.73
N TYR A 222 31.69 14.45 11.62
CA TYR A 222 32.15 13.17 12.18
C TYR A 222 32.45 12.12 11.10
N PHE A 223 31.69 12.09 10.03
CA PHE A 223 31.84 11.11 8.94
C PHE A 223 32.68 11.62 7.77
N SER A 224 33.08 12.88 7.74
CA SER A 224 33.80 13.45 6.59
C SER A 224 35.11 12.74 6.23
N PRO A 225 35.94 12.25 7.18
CA PRO A 225 37.14 11.51 6.82
C PRO A 225 36.82 10.17 6.09
N ALA A 226 35.79 9.46 6.52
CA ALA A 226 35.38 8.19 5.90
C ALA A 226 34.78 8.41 4.50
N LEU A 227 33.92 9.43 4.35
CA LEU A 227 33.33 9.81 3.06
C LEU A 227 34.38 10.27 2.06
N THR A 228 35.35 11.11 2.51
CA THR A 228 36.44 11.55 1.66
C THR A 228 37.32 10.39 1.19
N ALA A 229 37.62 9.46 2.08
CA ALA A 229 38.39 8.26 1.73
C ALA A 229 37.64 7.37 0.72
N ALA A 230 36.34 7.16 0.92
CA ALA A 230 35.49 6.39 0.02
C ALA A 230 35.38 7.03 -1.37
N TYR A 231 35.19 8.37 -1.42
CA TYR A 231 35.10 9.09 -2.68
C TYR A 231 36.40 9.08 -3.45
N ARG A 232 37.55 9.21 -2.74
CA ARG A 232 38.89 9.07 -3.35
C ARG A 232 39.06 7.68 -3.96
N LYS A 233 38.71 6.61 -3.22
CA LYS A 233 38.80 5.26 -3.73
C LYS A 233 37.92 5.05 -4.95
N TYR A 234 36.70 5.59 -4.94
CA TYR A 234 35.83 5.57 -6.11
C TYR A 234 36.53 6.16 -7.34
N LYS A 235 37.18 7.31 -7.21
CA LYS A 235 37.93 7.95 -8.33
C LYS A 235 39.09 7.08 -8.82
N GLU A 236 39.87 6.51 -7.91
CA GLU A 236 40.96 5.60 -8.24
C GLU A 236 40.46 4.35 -9.00
N ASP A 237 39.37 3.74 -8.55
CA ASP A 237 38.75 2.60 -9.23
C ASP A 237 38.21 2.98 -10.60
N ARG A 238 37.61 4.16 -10.72
CA ARG A 238 37.12 4.70 -11.98
C ARG A 238 38.22 4.90 -13.00
N ASP A 239 39.33 5.53 -12.60
CA ASP A 239 40.48 5.73 -13.47
C ASP A 239 41.11 4.42 -13.91
N THR A 240 41.16 3.46 -13.02
CA THR A 240 41.66 2.09 -13.32
C THR A 240 40.74 1.36 -14.33
N LEU A 241 39.42 1.54 -14.23
CA LEU A 241 38.45 0.84 -15.07
C LEU A 241 38.25 1.48 -16.43
N TYR A 242 38.22 2.81 -16.51
CA TYR A 242 37.80 3.54 -17.68
C TYR A 242 38.92 4.42 -18.29
N GLY A 243 40.02 4.60 -17.57
CA GLY A 243 41.11 5.51 -17.92
C GLY A 243 40.86 6.96 -17.45
N GLU A 244 41.94 7.69 -17.20
CA GLU A 244 41.91 9.07 -16.64
C GLU A 244 41.18 10.06 -17.57
N ALA A 245 41.20 9.83 -18.88
CA ALA A 245 40.62 10.71 -19.90
C ALA A 245 39.19 10.26 -20.34
N THR A 246 38.49 9.51 -19.52
CA THR A 246 37.13 9.06 -19.87
C THR A 246 36.14 10.22 -19.93
N ASP A 247 35.31 10.26 -20.94
CA ASP A 247 34.18 11.18 -21.12
C ASP A 247 32.88 10.71 -20.43
N ARG A 248 32.93 9.57 -19.72
CA ARG A 248 31.77 9.05 -18.98
C ARG A 248 31.41 9.99 -17.83
N ALA A 249 30.13 10.37 -17.76
CA ALA A 249 29.63 11.15 -16.64
C ALA A 249 29.77 10.39 -15.30
N VAL A 250 30.09 11.09 -14.24
CA VAL A 250 29.93 10.61 -12.87
C VAL A 250 28.44 10.63 -12.55
N THR A 251 27.88 9.51 -12.12
CA THR A 251 26.46 9.40 -11.77
C THR A 251 26.30 8.56 -10.50
N LEU A 252 25.14 8.62 -9.85
CA LEU A 252 24.85 7.75 -8.71
C LEU A 252 24.93 6.27 -9.11
N MET A 253 24.48 5.93 -10.30
CA MET A 253 24.58 4.55 -10.82
C MET A 253 26.05 4.12 -10.99
N ASP A 254 26.91 5.02 -11.50
CA ASP A 254 28.33 4.71 -11.64
C ASP A 254 28.98 4.47 -10.27
N ILE A 255 28.70 5.31 -9.28
CA ILE A 255 29.15 5.13 -7.90
C ILE A 255 28.66 3.82 -7.31
N ALA A 256 27.37 3.48 -7.49
CA ALA A 256 26.77 2.27 -6.93
C ALA A 256 27.38 0.98 -7.50
N VAL A 257 27.77 0.95 -8.77
CA VAL A 257 28.23 -0.28 -9.43
C VAL A 257 29.74 -0.40 -9.57
N ILE A 258 30.51 0.66 -9.23
CA ILE A 258 31.96 0.70 -9.47
C ILE A 258 32.71 -0.42 -8.76
N GLY A 259 32.36 -0.68 -7.48
CA GLY A 259 33.00 -1.74 -6.68
C GLY A 259 32.80 -3.14 -7.29
N ALA A 260 31.58 -3.43 -7.75
CA ALA A 260 31.31 -4.71 -8.44
C ALA A 260 32.08 -4.84 -9.76
N LYS A 261 32.25 -3.72 -10.50
CA LYS A 261 33.03 -3.73 -11.74
C LYS A 261 34.53 -3.87 -11.49
N ALA A 262 35.05 -3.26 -10.40
CA ALA A 262 36.45 -3.41 -10.00
C ALA A 262 36.75 -4.87 -9.64
N LEU A 263 35.93 -5.49 -8.79
CA LEU A 263 36.08 -6.90 -8.41
C LEU A 263 35.96 -7.88 -9.61
N ARG A 264 35.19 -7.53 -10.64
CA ARG A 264 35.05 -8.39 -11.83
C ARG A 264 36.28 -8.31 -12.75
N LYS A 265 37.08 -7.25 -12.65
CA LYS A 265 38.30 -7.06 -13.46
C LYS A 265 39.51 -7.76 -12.85
N GLU A 266 39.52 -8.00 -11.54
CA GLU A 266 40.49 -8.85 -10.85
C GLU A 266 40.32 -10.33 -11.23
#